data_e96d3d383509dd5f5439a7419eeffec4
#
_entry.id   e96d3d383509dd5f5439a7419eeffec4
#
_cell.length_a   1.000
_cell.length_b   1.000
_cell.length_c   1.000
_cell.angle_alpha   90.00
_cell.angle_beta   90.00
_cell.angle_gamma   90.00
#
_symmetry.space_group_name_H-M   'P 1'
#
loop_
_entity.id
_entity.type
_entity.pdbx_description
1 polymer ?
#
loop_
_entity_poly.entity_id
_entity_poly.type
_entity_poly.pdbx_seq_one_letter_code
_entity_poly.pdbx_strand_id
1 'polypeptide(L)' 'MIGDIKMSSYNTQRRILRMRDLPQKTGFQPSTLYGLIAEGKFPKPFKLAPGGRAAGWDEALIDAWIAARVEECK' A
#
# COMPACT_ATOMS: atom_id res chain seq x y z
N MET A 1 5.97 -13.88 -26.91
CA MET A 1 4.66 -13.96 -26.78
C MET A 1 4.22 -14.28 -25.39
N ILE A 2 4.58 -15.35 -24.95
CA ILE A 2 4.25 -15.73 -23.62
C ILE A 2 4.86 -14.82 -22.61
N GLY A 3 6.07 -14.40 -22.84
CA GLY A 3 6.70 -13.47 -21.93
C GLY A 3 5.94 -12.19 -21.81
N ASP A 4 5.40 -11.73 -22.91
CA ASP A 4 4.62 -10.51 -22.88
C ASP A 4 3.43 -10.64 -22.03
N ILE A 5 2.76 -11.73 -22.15
CA ILE A 5 1.57 -11.96 -21.39
C ILE A 5 1.85 -11.94 -19.91
N LYS A 6 2.93 -12.59 -19.54
CA LYS A 6 3.30 -12.61 -18.15
C LYS A 6 3.59 -11.24 -17.63
N MET A 7 4.30 -10.47 -18.39
CA MET A 7 4.66 -9.16 -17.92
C MET A 7 3.47 -8.28 -17.79
N SER A 8 2.54 -8.39 -18.68
CA SER A 8 1.36 -7.59 -18.61
C SER A 8 0.56 -7.86 -17.38
N SER A 9 0.27 -9.11 -17.11
CA SER A 9 -0.52 -9.39 -15.94
C SER A 9 0.20 -9.02 -14.68
N TYR A 10 1.49 -9.20 -14.67
CA TYR A 10 2.29 -8.85 -13.56
C TYR A 10 2.18 -7.36 -13.24
N ASN A 11 2.30 -6.54 -14.27
CA ASN A 11 2.25 -5.11 -14.06
C ASN A 11 0.86 -4.62 -13.69
N THR A 12 -0.15 -5.19 -14.26
CA THR A 12 -1.49 -4.70 -13.99
C THR A 12 -1.95 -5.06 -12.60
N GLN A 13 -1.34 -6.04 -11.97
CA GLN A 13 -1.77 -6.44 -10.65
C GLN A 13 -1.03 -5.73 -9.54
N ARG A 14 0.08 -5.09 -9.85
CA ARG A 14 0.80 -4.35 -8.84
C ARG A 14 0.47 -2.89 -8.97
N ARG A 15 0.10 -2.31 -7.88
CA ARG A 15 -0.27 -0.93 -7.85
C ARG A 15 0.39 -0.26 -6.66
N ILE A 16 0.84 0.96 -6.87
CA ILE A 16 1.43 1.73 -5.79
C ILE A 16 0.40 2.72 -5.30
N LEU A 17 0.16 2.71 -4.00
CA LEU A 17 -0.75 3.64 -3.37
C LEU A 17 0.05 4.77 -2.76
N ARG A 18 -0.45 5.99 -2.92
CA ARG A 18 0.12 7.15 -2.28
C ARG A 18 -0.73 7.51 -1.08
N MET A 19 -0.23 8.43 -0.24
CA MET A 19 -0.98 8.81 0.94
C MET A 19 -2.41 9.26 0.58
N ARG A 20 -2.57 9.94 -0.53
CA ARG A 20 -3.89 10.43 -0.93
C ARG A 20 -4.85 9.30 -1.30
N ASP A 21 -4.33 8.12 -1.60
CA ASP A 21 -5.17 6.97 -1.97
C ASP A 21 -5.58 6.16 -0.76
N LEU A 22 -4.88 6.29 0.34
CA LEU A 22 -5.12 5.45 1.50
C LEU A 22 -6.47 5.67 2.17
N PRO A 23 -6.95 6.90 2.30
CA PRO A 23 -8.25 7.08 2.95
C PRO A 23 -9.37 6.31 2.26
N GLN A 24 -9.36 6.27 0.94
CA GLN A 24 -10.36 5.54 0.21
C GLN A 24 -10.18 4.04 0.38
N LYS A 25 -8.95 3.60 0.47
CA LYS A 25 -8.63 2.18 0.58
C LYS A 25 -8.89 1.65 1.98
N THR A 26 -8.52 2.41 3.01
CA THR A 26 -8.57 1.95 4.38
C THR A 26 -9.75 2.50 5.17
N GLY A 27 -10.31 3.61 4.73
CA GLY A 27 -11.38 4.26 5.49
C GLY A 27 -10.90 5.18 6.58
N PHE A 28 -9.59 5.33 6.75
CA PHE A 28 -9.04 6.22 7.77
C PHE A 28 -8.71 7.57 7.19
N GLN A 29 -8.80 8.60 8.00
CA GLN A 29 -8.36 9.93 7.60
C GLN A 29 -6.84 10.00 7.63
N PRO A 30 -6.24 10.94 6.88
CA PRO A 30 -4.77 11.03 6.85
C PRO A 30 -4.14 11.20 8.22
N SER A 31 -4.74 11.99 9.10
CA SER A 31 -4.16 12.18 10.42
C SER A 31 -4.10 10.87 11.20
N THR A 32 -5.13 10.05 11.06
CA THR A 32 -5.14 8.76 11.72
C THR A 32 -4.05 7.85 11.13
N LEU A 33 -3.89 7.89 9.81
CA LEU A 33 -2.87 7.09 9.16
C LEU A 33 -1.47 7.50 9.61
N TYR A 34 -1.19 8.79 9.69
CA TYR A 34 0.11 9.25 10.16
C TYR A 34 0.37 8.79 11.58
N GLY A 35 -0.66 8.83 12.41
CA GLY A 35 -0.52 8.36 13.78
C GLY A 35 -0.21 6.88 13.85
N LEU A 36 -0.90 6.08 13.05
CA LEU A 36 -0.66 4.64 13.03
C LEU A 36 0.73 4.32 12.52
N ILE A 37 1.20 5.05 11.52
CA ILE A 37 2.56 4.84 11.01
C ILE A 37 3.57 5.17 12.09
N ALA A 38 3.38 6.28 12.80
CA ALA A 38 4.30 6.70 13.84
C ALA A 38 4.35 5.68 14.97
N GLU A 39 3.26 5.02 15.24
CA GLU A 39 3.19 4.02 16.30
C GLU A 39 3.62 2.64 15.86
N GLY A 40 3.97 2.49 14.59
CA GLY A 40 4.38 1.19 14.07
C GLY A 40 3.23 0.24 13.84
N LYS A 41 2.01 0.76 13.78
CA LYS A 41 0.82 -0.07 13.61
C LYS A 41 0.33 -0.13 12.18
N PHE A 42 0.93 0.63 11.29
CA PHE A 42 0.60 0.64 9.87
C PHE A 42 1.92 0.58 9.10
N PRO A 43 1.95 -0.11 7.96
CA PRO A 43 3.20 -0.23 7.21
C PRO A 43 3.76 1.12 6.80
N LYS A 44 5.07 1.25 6.84
CA LYS A 44 5.72 2.48 6.45
C LYS A 44 5.82 2.54 4.94
N PRO A 45 5.76 3.73 4.36
CA PRO A 45 5.94 3.84 2.92
C PRO A 45 7.39 3.58 2.56
N PHE A 46 7.60 3.15 1.31
CA PHE A 46 8.94 2.98 0.80
C PHE A 46 9.19 3.99 -0.30
N LYS A 47 10.45 4.30 -0.57
CA LYS A 47 10.79 5.26 -1.58
C LYS A 47 10.58 4.67 -2.96
N LEU A 48 9.89 5.41 -3.81
CA LEU A 48 9.57 4.94 -5.15
C LEU A 48 10.73 5.10 -6.11
N ALA A 49 11.61 6.05 -5.83
CA ALA A 49 12.76 6.28 -6.68
C ALA A 49 13.97 6.58 -5.83
N PRO A 50 15.13 6.04 -6.18
CA PRO A 50 16.35 6.32 -5.41
C PRO A 50 16.64 7.81 -5.42
N GLY A 51 16.93 8.35 -4.27
CA GLY A 51 17.27 9.76 -4.16
C GLY A 51 16.11 10.72 -4.27
N GLY A 52 14.91 10.20 -4.54
CA GLY A 52 13.75 11.05 -4.66
C GLY A 52 12.98 11.14 -3.36
N ARG A 53 11.92 11.93 -3.36
CA ARG A 53 11.07 12.10 -2.19
C ARG A 53 9.76 11.36 -2.30
N ALA A 54 9.43 10.88 -3.49
CA ALA A 54 8.18 10.17 -3.67
C ALA A 54 8.21 8.86 -2.90
N ALA A 55 7.16 8.61 -2.17
CA ALA A 55 7.05 7.39 -1.38
C ALA A 55 5.63 6.88 -1.49
N GLY A 56 5.47 5.60 -1.29
CA GLY A 56 4.15 4.99 -1.37
C GLY A 56 4.17 3.59 -0.81
N TRP A 57 3.10 2.86 -1.06
CA TRP A 57 2.90 1.51 -0.55
C TRP A 57 2.53 0.58 -1.70
N ASP A 58 2.98 -0.66 -1.61
CA ASP A 58 2.51 -1.70 -2.51
C ASP A 58 1.08 -2.04 -2.09
N GLU A 59 0.16 -2.00 -3.01
CA GLU A 59 -1.25 -2.26 -2.69
C GLU A 59 -1.43 -3.64 -2.08
N ALA A 60 -0.67 -4.62 -2.54
CA ALA A 60 -0.78 -5.98 -2.01
C ALA A 60 -0.44 -6.00 -0.52
N LEU A 61 0.52 -5.20 -0.10
CA LEU A 61 0.89 -5.11 1.29
C LEU A 61 -0.23 -4.49 2.11
N ILE A 62 -0.88 -3.47 1.57
CA ILE A 62 -1.99 -2.83 2.26
C ILE A 62 -3.19 -3.78 2.33
N ASP A 63 -3.45 -4.53 1.27
CA ASP A 63 -4.52 -5.52 1.29
C ASP A 63 -4.27 -6.56 2.38
N ALA A 64 -3.04 -7.01 2.53
CA ALA A 64 -2.70 -7.98 3.55
C ALA A 64 -2.89 -7.38 4.95
N TRP A 65 -2.53 -6.11 5.11
CA TRP A 65 -2.71 -5.44 6.38
C TRP A 65 -4.20 -5.34 6.74
N ILE A 66 -5.02 -5.00 5.77
CA ILE A 66 -6.46 -4.90 5.99
C ILE A 66 -7.02 -6.27 6.36
N ALA A 67 -6.59 -7.30 5.65
CA ALA A 67 -7.06 -8.66 5.94
C ALA A 67 -6.70 -9.06 7.36
N ALA A 68 -5.51 -8.70 7.80
CA ALA A 68 -5.09 -9.01 9.16
C ALA A 68 -5.94 -8.28 10.20
N ARG A 69 -6.32 -7.04 9.89
CA ARG A 69 -7.21 -6.29 10.80
C ARG A 69 -8.57 -6.95 10.91
N VAL A 70 -9.09 -7.40 9.78
CA VAL A 70 -10.39 -8.07 9.79
C VAL A 70 -10.34 -9.34 10.63
N GLU A 71 -9.28 -10.10 10.48
CA GLU A 71 -9.14 -11.33 11.27
C GLU A 71 -9.02 -11.06 12.75
N GLU A 72 -8.32 -10.00 13.11
CA GLU A 72 -8.13 -9.69 14.53
C GLU A 72 -9.40 -9.17 15.18
N CYS A 73 -10.29 -8.60 14.39
CA CYS A 73 -11.51 -8.03 14.93
C CYS A 73 -12.65 -9.05 15.01
N LYS A 74 -12.42 -10.24 14.54
CA LYS A 74 -13.41 -11.29 14.67
C LYS A 74 -13.36 -11.88 16.06
#